data_ae2ce745f4f9b23eac68944b420f9aa7
#
_entry.id   ae2ce745f4f9b23eac68944b420f9aa7
#
_cell.length_a   1.000
_cell.length_b   1.000
_cell.length_c   1.000
_cell.angle_alpha   90.00
_cell.angle_beta   90.00
_cell.angle_gamma   90.00
#
_symmetry.space_group_name_H-M   'P 1'
#
loop_
_entity.id
_entity.type
_entity.pdbx_description
1 polymer ?
#
loop_
_entity_poly.entity_id
_entity_poly.type
_entity_poly.pdbx_seq_one_letter_code
_entity_poly.pdbx_strand_id
1 'polypeptide(L)'
;MSKNKKVFRFVFCGILCVAILFSMTYLSAVLIEKYQADTTCGNGDDVSSRWVSSNDAISLDVDSDTFPTMTDTYNTTKIYGEEFCYVPKDNNKFLLKKEVDTSDNDTTDTQYKDIAEGTYEYNSETDANKAKVKFTKINNKKYDYLLNKEYTFSKDW
;
A
#
# COMPACT_ATOMS: atom_id res chain seq x y z
N MET A 1 -41.17 -40.27 11.97
CA MET A 1 -40.53 -39.14 11.31
C MET A 1 -40.42 -39.45 9.83
N SER A 2 -41.07 -38.68 8.94
CA SER A 2 -41.22 -39.00 7.50
C SER A 2 -39.86 -39.05 6.80
N LYS A 3 -39.63 -40.02 5.91
CA LYS A 3 -38.42 -40.22 5.10
C LYS A 3 -37.98 -38.91 4.41
N ASN A 4 -38.92 -38.10 3.95
CA ASN A 4 -38.65 -36.83 3.29
C ASN A 4 -38.04 -35.76 4.17
N LYS A 5 -38.31 -35.76 5.48
CA LYS A 5 -37.65 -34.82 6.42
C LYS A 5 -36.18 -35.15 6.66
N LYS A 6 -35.81 -36.44 6.58
CA LYS A 6 -34.40 -36.83 6.71
C LYS A 6 -33.59 -36.45 5.48
N VAL A 7 -34.14 -36.71 4.27
CA VAL A 7 -33.49 -36.35 3.01
C VAL A 7 -33.29 -34.81 2.91
N PHE A 8 -34.31 -34.03 3.25
CA PHE A 8 -34.23 -32.58 3.25
C PHE A 8 -33.12 -32.04 4.18
N ARG A 9 -32.98 -32.64 5.40
CA ARG A 9 -31.91 -32.24 6.33
C ARG A 9 -30.53 -32.57 5.77
N PHE A 10 -30.32 -33.71 5.13
CA PHE A 10 -29.05 -34.08 4.53
C PHE A 10 -28.67 -33.16 3.37
N VAL A 11 -29.61 -32.85 2.49
CA VAL A 11 -29.39 -31.93 1.37
C VAL A 11 -29.09 -30.51 1.88
N PHE A 12 -29.83 -30.03 2.87
CA PHE A 12 -29.62 -28.72 3.46
C PHE A 12 -28.25 -28.61 4.17
N CYS A 13 -27.84 -29.63 4.94
CA CYS A 13 -26.51 -29.69 5.53
C CYS A 13 -25.40 -29.71 4.46
N GLY A 14 -25.58 -30.44 3.37
CA GLY A 14 -24.63 -30.49 2.26
C GLY A 14 -24.44 -29.11 1.61
N ILE A 15 -25.53 -28.42 1.32
CA ILE A 15 -25.47 -27.05 0.75
C ILE A 15 -24.81 -26.07 1.71
N LEU A 16 -25.10 -26.16 3.02
CA LEU A 16 -24.51 -25.32 4.03
C LEU A 16 -22.99 -25.55 4.15
N CYS A 17 -22.52 -26.80 4.13
CA CYS A 17 -21.11 -27.14 4.15
C CYS A 17 -20.37 -26.60 2.93
N VAL A 18 -20.95 -26.73 1.73
CA VAL A 18 -20.37 -26.18 0.50
C VAL A 18 -20.28 -24.65 0.57
N ALA A 19 -21.33 -23.97 1.03
CA ALA A 19 -21.31 -22.51 1.19
C ALA A 19 -20.24 -22.03 2.19
N ILE A 20 -20.04 -22.75 3.30
CA ILE A 20 -19.00 -22.45 4.29
C ILE A 20 -17.60 -22.64 3.68
N LEU A 21 -17.37 -23.74 2.94
CA LEU A 21 -16.09 -23.96 2.27
C LEU A 21 -15.78 -22.88 1.24
N PHE A 22 -16.76 -22.48 0.42
CA PHE A 22 -16.57 -21.36 -0.53
C PHE A 22 -16.29 -20.04 0.17
N SER A 23 -16.96 -19.74 1.28
CA SER A 23 -16.70 -18.51 2.04
C SER A 23 -15.32 -18.51 2.69
N MET A 24 -14.85 -19.65 3.19
CA MET A 24 -13.52 -19.78 3.77
C MET A 24 -12.41 -19.66 2.72
N THR A 25 -12.58 -20.26 1.54
CA THR A 25 -11.59 -20.13 0.44
C THR A 25 -11.55 -18.71 -0.09
N TYR A 26 -12.69 -18.04 -0.24
CA TYR A 26 -12.74 -16.65 -0.66
C TYR A 26 -12.07 -15.73 0.38
N LEU A 27 -12.38 -15.91 1.66
CA LEU A 27 -11.79 -15.13 2.75
C LEU A 27 -10.27 -15.33 2.85
N SER A 28 -9.79 -16.58 2.68
CA SER A 28 -8.36 -16.86 2.67
C SER A 28 -7.64 -16.26 1.46
N ALA A 29 -8.24 -16.28 0.28
CA ALA A 29 -7.67 -15.64 -0.91
C ALA A 29 -7.54 -14.12 -0.72
N VAL A 30 -8.61 -13.46 -0.25
CA VAL A 30 -8.59 -12.01 0.04
C VAL A 30 -7.58 -11.65 1.14
N LEU A 31 -7.44 -12.50 2.16
CA LEU A 31 -6.43 -12.30 3.22
C LEU A 31 -5.01 -12.49 2.70
N ILE A 32 -4.78 -13.48 1.82
CA ILE A 32 -3.47 -13.73 1.22
C ILE A 32 -3.08 -12.58 0.29
N GLU A 33 -4.00 -12.11 -0.59
CA GLU A 33 -3.73 -10.95 -1.43
C GLU A 33 -3.43 -9.71 -0.59
N LYS A 34 -4.21 -9.45 0.46
CA LYS A 34 -3.97 -8.32 1.35
C LYS A 34 -2.66 -8.46 2.14
N TYR A 35 -2.29 -9.66 2.53
CA TYR A 35 -1.04 -9.93 3.26
C TYR A 35 0.17 -9.84 2.31
N GLN A 36 0.07 -10.33 1.08
CA GLN A 36 1.14 -10.19 0.08
C GLN A 36 1.31 -8.75 -0.40
N ALA A 37 0.21 -7.99 -0.51
CA ALA A 37 0.27 -6.56 -0.83
C ALA A 37 0.94 -5.73 0.29
N ASP A 38 0.97 -6.23 1.53
CA ASP A 38 1.59 -5.52 2.67
C ASP A 38 3.11 -5.80 2.83
N THR A 39 3.72 -6.70 2.04
CA THR A 39 5.04 -7.24 2.38
C THR A 39 6.21 -6.81 1.52
N THR A 40 6.04 -6.07 0.42
CA THR A 40 7.19 -5.64 -0.39
C THR A 40 7.10 -4.19 -0.81
N CYS A 41 8.00 -3.36 -0.29
CA CYS A 41 8.44 -2.16 -1.01
C CYS A 41 9.13 -2.63 -2.28
N GLY A 42 8.71 -2.12 -3.44
CA GLY A 42 9.31 -2.46 -4.71
C GLY A 42 10.84 -2.36 -4.62
N ASN A 43 11.51 -3.44 -4.92
CA ASN A 43 12.97 -3.44 -5.02
C ASN A 43 13.34 -2.48 -6.16
N GLY A 44 14.17 -1.49 -5.84
CA GLY A 44 14.58 -0.42 -6.74
C GLY A 44 15.45 -0.82 -7.93
N ASP A 45 15.37 -2.08 -8.39
CA ASP A 45 16.18 -2.58 -9.50
C ASP A 45 15.61 -2.18 -10.89
N ASP A 46 14.33 -1.78 -10.96
CA ASP A 46 13.64 -1.37 -12.20
C ASP A 46 13.02 0.04 -12.08
N VAL A 47 13.81 1.03 -11.62
CA VAL A 47 13.34 2.41 -11.55
C VAL A 47 13.25 3.00 -12.96
N SER A 48 12.03 3.26 -13.44
CA SER A 48 11.79 3.91 -14.73
C SER A 48 11.82 5.43 -14.64
N SER A 49 11.43 5.99 -13.48
CA SER A 49 11.50 7.42 -13.25
C SER A 49 11.72 7.78 -11.78
N ARG A 50 12.31 8.95 -11.58
CA ARG A 50 12.48 9.56 -10.27
C ARG A 50 11.70 10.87 -10.19
N TRP A 51 11.04 11.08 -9.06
CA TRP A 51 10.34 12.33 -8.74
C TRP A 51 11.01 12.98 -7.54
N VAL A 52 11.36 14.25 -7.67
CA VAL A 52 12.10 14.97 -6.63
C VAL A 52 11.31 16.19 -6.18
N SER A 53 11.21 16.40 -4.87
CA SER A 53 10.58 17.60 -4.31
C SER A 53 11.41 18.84 -4.59
N SER A 54 10.76 20.00 -4.73
CA SER A 54 11.38 21.27 -5.07
C SER A 54 12.52 21.73 -4.14
N ASN A 55 12.64 21.14 -2.97
CA ASN A 55 13.69 21.40 -1.99
C ASN A 55 14.68 20.22 -1.81
N ASP A 56 14.65 19.23 -2.70
CA ASP A 56 15.46 18.02 -2.70
C ASP A 56 15.37 17.17 -1.41
N ALA A 57 14.40 17.46 -0.56
CA ALA A 57 14.25 16.78 0.71
C ALA A 57 13.59 15.39 0.59
N ILE A 58 12.80 15.19 -0.46
CA ILE A 58 12.05 13.96 -0.71
C ILE A 58 12.26 13.55 -2.15
N SER A 59 12.65 12.29 -2.36
CA SER A 59 12.65 11.65 -3.68
C SER A 59 11.78 10.42 -3.66
N LEU A 60 11.16 10.09 -4.80
CA LEU A 60 10.29 8.96 -4.99
C LEU A 60 10.73 8.23 -6.25
N ASP A 61 11.19 7.01 -6.09
CA ASP A 61 11.63 6.14 -7.18
C ASP A 61 10.46 5.23 -7.59
N VAL A 62 10.12 5.21 -8.89
CA VAL A 62 8.95 4.52 -9.44
C VAL A 62 9.34 3.67 -10.63
N ASP A 63 8.65 2.56 -10.79
CA ASP A 63 8.78 1.61 -11.90
C ASP A 63 7.98 2.03 -13.16
N SER A 64 7.39 3.23 -13.15
CA SER A 64 6.59 3.76 -14.26
C SER A 64 7.03 5.18 -14.65
N ASP A 65 6.65 5.59 -15.85
CA ASP A 65 6.93 6.95 -16.35
C ASP A 65 6.00 8.03 -15.77
N THR A 66 5.00 7.63 -14.98
CA THR A 66 4.01 8.55 -14.39
C THR A 66 4.16 8.60 -12.87
N PHE A 67 3.65 9.66 -12.26
CA PHE A 67 3.55 9.72 -10.79
C PHE A 67 2.70 8.55 -10.27
N PRO A 68 3.12 7.84 -9.19
CA PRO A 68 2.45 6.64 -8.71
C PRO A 68 1.09 6.97 -8.09
N THR A 69 0.04 6.61 -8.80
CA THR A 69 -1.37 6.81 -8.40
C THR A 69 -2.13 5.50 -8.30
N MET A 70 -1.52 4.39 -8.74
CA MET A 70 -2.16 3.08 -8.68
C MET A 70 -2.25 2.60 -7.24
N THR A 71 -3.44 2.24 -6.81
CA THR A 71 -3.72 1.71 -5.48
C THR A 71 -2.92 0.43 -5.25
N ASP A 72 -2.38 0.32 -4.04
CA ASP A 72 -1.61 -0.85 -3.56
C ASP A 72 -0.30 -1.12 -4.30
N THR A 73 0.20 -0.15 -5.07
CA THR A 73 1.55 -0.19 -5.61
C THR A 73 2.53 0.36 -4.58
N TYR A 74 3.61 -0.38 -4.33
CA TYR A 74 4.64 -0.02 -3.36
C TYR A 74 5.82 0.61 -4.08
N ASN A 75 6.14 1.87 -3.76
CA ASN A 75 7.24 2.60 -4.37
C ASN A 75 8.22 3.03 -3.29
N THR A 76 9.52 2.99 -3.59
CA THR A 76 10.54 3.45 -2.67
C THR A 76 10.58 4.97 -2.64
N THR A 77 10.54 5.55 -1.46
CA THR A 77 10.72 6.99 -1.25
C THR A 77 11.81 7.26 -0.22
N LYS A 78 12.58 8.32 -0.43
CA LYS A 78 13.58 8.80 0.53
C LYS A 78 13.21 10.17 1.04
N ILE A 79 13.18 10.32 2.36
CA ILE A 79 12.90 11.59 3.03
C ILE A 79 14.12 11.94 3.86
N TYR A 80 14.84 13.01 3.51
CA TYR A 80 16.11 13.40 4.14
C TYR A 80 17.11 12.25 4.25
N GLY A 81 17.15 11.38 3.23
CA GLY A 81 18.04 10.22 3.16
C GLY A 81 17.57 8.97 3.90
N GLU A 82 16.47 9.02 4.65
CA GLU A 82 15.83 7.82 5.21
C GLU A 82 14.87 7.21 4.20
N GLU A 83 14.88 5.88 4.10
CA GLU A 83 14.06 5.10 3.17
C GLU A 83 12.71 4.71 3.76
N PHE A 84 11.67 4.79 2.93
CA PHE A 84 10.29 4.45 3.24
C PHE A 84 9.60 3.84 2.03
N CYS A 85 8.44 3.22 2.26
CA CYS A 85 7.50 2.84 1.22
C CYS A 85 6.43 3.90 1.06
N TYR A 86 6.25 4.38 -0.16
CA TYR A 86 5.11 5.19 -0.56
C TYR A 86 4.06 4.28 -1.20
N VAL A 87 2.87 4.24 -0.63
CA VAL A 87 1.78 3.37 -1.07
C VAL A 87 0.56 4.23 -1.41
N PRO A 88 0.26 4.45 -2.71
CA PRO A 88 -0.95 5.13 -3.13
C PRO A 88 -2.19 4.39 -2.66
N LYS A 89 -3.25 5.13 -2.36
CA LYS A 89 -4.56 4.64 -1.94
C LYS A 89 -5.66 5.36 -2.70
N ASP A 90 -6.87 4.81 -2.64
CA ASP A 90 -8.05 5.44 -3.22
C ASP A 90 -8.26 6.89 -2.79
N ASN A 91 -8.96 7.67 -3.63
CA ASN A 91 -9.27 9.08 -3.36
C ASN A 91 -8.05 9.98 -3.20
N ASN A 92 -7.01 9.77 -4.01
CA ASN A 92 -5.78 10.56 -4.03
C ASN A 92 -5.10 10.64 -2.65
N LYS A 93 -5.15 9.54 -1.90
CA LYS A 93 -4.46 9.38 -0.63
C LYS A 93 -3.21 8.51 -0.80
N PHE A 94 -2.34 8.57 0.18
CA PHE A 94 -1.20 7.65 0.29
C PHE A 94 -0.90 7.31 1.74
N LEU A 95 -0.22 6.19 1.93
CA LEU A 95 0.44 5.80 3.18
C LEU A 95 1.95 5.84 2.99
N LEU A 96 2.64 6.32 4.01
CA LEU A 96 4.08 6.20 4.14
C LEU A 96 4.36 5.11 5.18
N LYS A 97 5.06 4.06 4.77
CA LYS A 97 5.42 2.94 5.65
C LYS A 97 6.92 2.87 5.83
N LYS A 98 7.39 2.36 6.94
CA LYS A 98 8.80 2.08 7.19
C LYS A 98 8.97 0.64 7.63
N GLU A 99 10.00 0.01 7.09
CA GLU A 99 10.44 -1.30 7.53
C GLU A 99 10.83 -1.28 9.01
N VAL A 100 10.40 -2.26 9.76
CA VAL A 100 10.75 -2.46 11.17
C VAL A 100 11.60 -3.69 11.28
N ASP A 101 12.83 -3.52 11.74
CA ASP A 101 13.73 -4.62 12.07
C ASP A 101 13.11 -5.44 13.20
N THR A 102 12.59 -6.61 12.89
CA THR A 102 12.13 -7.59 13.87
C THR A 102 13.27 -8.58 14.13
N SER A 103 14.31 -8.15 14.81
CA SER A 103 15.50 -8.93 15.09
C SER A 103 15.33 -10.03 16.15
N ASP A 104 14.10 -10.48 16.39
CA ASP A 104 13.81 -11.64 17.22
C ASP A 104 13.19 -12.77 16.41
N ASN A 105 14.01 -13.82 16.21
CA ASN A 105 13.66 -15.15 15.73
C ASN A 105 13.38 -15.34 14.23
N ASP A 106 14.39 -15.82 13.51
CA ASP A 106 14.38 -16.84 12.44
C ASP A 106 13.21 -16.88 11.42
N THR A 107 12.42 -15.82 11.33
CA THR A 107 11.40 -15.62 10.28
C THR A 107 11.78 -14.43 9.42
N THR A 108 11.90 -14.67 8.12
CA THR A 108 12.20 -13.69 7.07
C THR A 108 11.05 -12.73 6.76
N ASP A 109 10.09 -12.57 7.67
CA ASP A 109 8.92 -11.71 7.45
C ASP A 109 9.26 -10.25 7.76
N THR A 110 9.47 -9.46 6.70
CA THR A 110 9.62 -8.02 6.79
C THR A 110 8.31 -7.39 7.27
N GLN A 111 8.34 -6.69 8.38
CA GLN A 111 7.18 -5.96 8.90
C GLN A 111 7.28 -4.48 8.56
N TYR A 112 6.17 -3.89 8.14
CA TYR A 112 6.07 -2.46 7.84
C TYR A 112 5.15 -1.75 8.82
N LYS A 113 5.59 -0.59 9.31
CA LYS A 113 4.81 0.27 10.20
C LYS A 113 4.36 1.52 9.49
N ASP A 114 3.10 1.88 9.63
CA ASP A 114 2.54 3.13 9.10
C ASP A 114 3.14 4.34 9.82
N ILE A 115 3.84 5.19 9.08
CA ILE A 115 4.55 6.37 9.60
C ILE A 115 3.72 7.63 9.40
N ALA A 116 3.11 7.79 8.21
CA ALA A 116 2.34 8.97 7.87
C ALA A 116 1.26 8.65 6.84
N GLU A 117 0.27 9.53 6.77
CA GLU A 117 -0.77 9.53 5.73
C GLU A 117 -0.79 10.91 5.07
N GLY A 118 -1.19 10.95 3.81
CA GLY A 118 -1.32 12.19 3.08
C GLY A 118 -2.24 12.10 1.88
N THR A 119 -2.26 13.21 1.14
CA THR A 119 -2.96 13.33 -0.13
C THR A 119 -1.99 13.76 -1.22
N TYR A 120 -2.30 13.39 -2.47
CA TYR A 120 -1.57 13.86 -3.62
C TYR A 120 -2.52 14.48 -4.65
N GLU A 121 -1.99 15.41 -5.45
CA GLU A 121 -2.62 15.97 -6.62
C GLU A 121 -1.72 15.72 -7.82
N TYR A 122 -2.21 14.93 -8.77
CA TYR A 122 -1.52 14.64 -10.02
C TYR A 122 -2.54 14.60 -11.16
N ASN A 123 -2.22 15.26 -12.26
CA ASN A 123 -3.03 15.23 -13.47
C ASN A 123 -2.11 15.21 -14.70
N SER A 124 -2.00 14.05 -15.31
CA SER A 124 -1.17 13.83 -16.51
C SER A 124 -1.63 14.61 -17.74
N GLU A 125 -2.89 15.04 -17.80
CA GLU A 125 -3.42 15.82 -18.93
C GLU A 125 -3.00 17.29 -18.86
N THR A 126 -2.83 17.82 -17.65
CA THR A 126 -2.47 19.24 -17.45
C THR A 126 -0.97 19.45 -17.27
N ASP A 127 -0.31 18.60 -16.50
CA ASP A 127 1.14 18.62 -16.28
C ASP A 127 1.65 17.22 -15.89
N ALA A 128 2.09 16.45 -16.87
CA ALA A 128 2.58 15.08 -16.68
C ALA A 128 3.87 15.00 -15.85
N ASN A 129 4.56 16.13 -15.63
CA ASN A 129 5.86 16.17 -14.98
C ASN A 129 5.81 16.78 -13.57
N LYS A 130 4.63 17.10 -13.06
CA LYS A 130 4.47 17.67 -11.72
C LYS A 130 3.39 16.99 -10.92
N ALA A 131 3.65 16.84 -9.63
CA ALA A 131 2.69 16.38 -8.64
C ALA A 131 2.83 17.20 -7.36
N LYS A 132 1.77 17.26 -6.55
CA LYS A 132 1.80 17.83 -5.22
C LYS A 132 1.48 16.76 -4.19
N VAL A 133 2.19 16.77 -3.10
CA VAL A 133 2.02 15.82 -1.99
C VAL A 133 1.89 16.60 -0.70
N LYS A 134 0.87 16.28 0.10
CA LYS A 134 0.63 16.90 1.40
C LYS A 134 0.45 15.84 2.49
N PHE A 135 1.25 15.93 3.54
CA PHE A 135 1.11 15.06 4.71
C PHE A 135 -0.01 15.58 5.62
N THR A 136 -1.01 14.74 5.89
CA THR A 136 -2.21 15.11 6.66
C THR A 136 -2.26 14.50 8.04
N LYS A 137 -1.50 13.40 8.27
CA LYS A 137 -1.41 12.72 9.55
C LYS A 137 -0.04 12.10 9.73
N ILE A 138 0.50 12.19 10.93
CA ILE A 138 1.79 11.59 11.30
C ILE A 138 1.57 10.64 12.48
N ASN A 139 2.02 9.41 12.35
CA ASN A 139 1.87 8.37 13.38
C ASN A 139 3.15 8.20 14.24
N ASN A 140 4.26 8.86 13.86
CA ASN A 140 5.50 8.83 14.60
C ASN A 140 6.07 10.24 14.79
N LYS A 141 6.19 10.67 16.03
CA LYS A 141 6.63 12.02 16.43
C LYS A 141 7.97 12.47 15.82
N LYS A 142 8.85 11.52 15.48
CA LYS A 142 10.11 11.81 14.78
C LYS A 142 9.87 12.58 13.47
N TYR A 143 8.73 12.39 12.84
CA TYR A 143 8.39 12.95 11.52
C TYR A 143 7.32 14.05 11.59
N ASP A 144 7.02 14.59 12.77
CA ASP A 144 6.02 15.66 12.96
C ASP A 144 6.32 16.91 12.11
N TYR A 145 7.58 17.11 11.73
CA TYR A 145 8.01 18.18 10.84
C TYR A 145 7.40 18.11 9.42
N LEU A 146 6.86 16.97 9.01
CA LEU A 146 6.16 16.79 7.74
C LEU A 146 4.69 17.21 7.82
N LEU A 147 4.09 17.25 9.00
CA LEU A 147 2.66 17.47 9.17
C LEU A 147 2.21 18.82 8.55
N ASN A 148 1.14 18.76 7.77
CA ASN A 148 0.54 19.89 7.04
C ASN A 148 1.48 20.59 6.03
N LYS A 149 2.65 20.03 5.74
CA LYS A 149 3.51 20.53 4.68
C LYS A 149 3.08 19.98 3.32
N GLU A 150 3.17 20.83 2.31
CA GLU A 150 2.97 20.49 0.91
C GLU A 150 4.31 20.52 0.19
N TYR A 151 4.55 19.52 -0.63
CA TYR A 151 5.74 19.39 -1.46
C TYR A 151 5.32 19.31 -2.93
N THR A 152 5.94 20.12 -3.77
CA THR A 152 5.80 20.00 -5.22
C THR A 152 6.91 19.11 -5.74
N PHE A 153 6.53 18.03 -6.39
CA PHE A 153 7.43 17.10 -7.05
C PHE A 153 7.57 17.43 -8.52
N SER A 154 8.74 17.30 -9.06
CA SER A 154 9.01 17.31 -10.48
C SER A 154 9.69 16.02 -10.88
N LYS A 155 9.38 15.54 -12.09
CA LYS A 155 10.05 14.36 -12.66
C LYS A 155 11.50 14.75 -12.95
N ASP A 156 12.42 13.95 -12.44
CA ASP A 156 13.86 14.02 -12.71
C ASP A 156 14.19 12.96 -13.77
N TRP A 157 14.91 13.37 -14.82
CA TRP A 157 15.19 12.53 -16.01
C TRP A 157 16.55 11.85 -15.90
#